data_01efe26d0383ec99bd9f0d251201bba7
#
_entry.id   01efe26d0383ec99bd9f0d251201bba7
#
_cell.length_a   1.000
_cell.length_b   1.000
_cell.length_c   1.000
_cell.angle_alpha   90.00
_cell.angle_beta   90.00
_cell.angle_gamma   90.00
#
_symmetry.space_group_name_H-M   'P 1'
#
loop_
_entity.id
_entity.type
_entity.pdbx_description
1 polymer ?
#
loop_
_entity_poly.entity_id
_entity_poly.type
_entity_poly.pdbx_seq_one_letter_code
_entity_poly.pdbx_strand_id
1 'polypeptide(L)'
;HHLGVSIDEHQESMGRLFSSFTEVAEKSLHAWYPIKRTAEEIAYSSAENRLVAWPYTKYMNAMNQINQGAAIILMSETRALRLGIDRHKFIYLHGAADTIEKPLSTRSNFHSSEAMRVMAEQVFFGGDLSMRDISFIDFYSCFPSAVEFAREAFGVAPDDPRPLTVTGGLPFHGGAGNNYVMNSIASMIDRLREKPESFGLVTANGGYFSKHSAGIYSTTRREPSWSRTPPEKYQTVIDLIPDVSFTENPSGEAVV
;
A
#
# COMPACT_ATOMS: atom_id res chain seq x y z
N HIS A 1 -20.07 6.48 7.68
CA HIS A 1 -21.07 5.74 8.48
C HIS A 1 -20.43 4.69 9.38
N HIS A 2 -19.59 3.78 8.84
CA HIS A 2 -18.96 2.71 9.63
C HIS A 2 -18.13 3.24 10.80
N LEU A 3 -17.34 4.29 10.59
CA LEU A 3 -16.51 4.91 11.63
C LEU A 3 -17.30 5.83 12.59
N GLY A 4 -18.59 6.10 12.34
CA GLY A 4 -19.40 6.98 13.17
C GLY A 4 -19.03 8.47 13.11
N VAL A 5 -18.18 8.87 12.16
CA VAL A 5 -17.76 10.27 11.95
C VAL A 5 -18.56 10.92 10.81
N SER A 6 -18.64 12.24 10.81
CA SER A 6 -19.21 12.99 9.70
C SER A 6 -18.31 12.94 8.46
N ILE A 7 -18.86 13.25 7.31
CA ILE A 7 -18.09 13.31 6.06
C ILE A 7 -17.01 14.39 6.12
N ASP A 8 -17.33 15.53 6.70
CA ASP A 8 -16.38 16.65 6.82
C ASP A 8 -15.20 16.29 7.73
N GLU A 9 -15.46 15.66 8.89
CA GLU A 9 -14.41 15.14 9.77
C GLU A 9 -13.55 14.09 9.08
N HIS A 10 -14.16 13.22 8.29
CA HIS A 10 -13.42 12.21 7.52
C HIS A 10 -12.56 12.86 6.42
N GLN A 11 -13.09 13.86 5.72
CA GLN A 11 -12.36 14.61 4.69
C GLN A 11 -11.13 15.32 5.26
N GLU A 12 -11.26 15.95 6.43
CA GLU A 12 -10.13 16.52 7.15
C GLU A 12 -9.10 15.45 7.57
N SER A 13 -9.58 14.28 8.02
CA SER A 13 -8.70 13.16 8.37
C SER A 13 -7.89 12.67 7.17
N MET A 14 -8.52 12.55 6.00
CA MET A 14 -7.84 12.20 4.75
C MET A 14 -6.83 13.27 4.34
N GLY A 15 -7.15 14.55 4.54
CA GLY A 15 -6.24 15.67 4.31
C GLY A 15 -5.00 15.58 5.20
N ARG A 16 -5.17 15.31 6.50
CA ARG A 16 -4.05 15.10 7.45
C ARG A 16 -3.21 13.89 7.05
N LEU A 17 -3.83 12.78 6.70
CA LEU A 17 -3.15 11.57 6.25
C LEU A 17 -2.24 11.89 5.05
N PHE A 18 -2.74 12.52 4.01
CA PHE A 18 -1.97 12.81 2.81
C PHE A 18 -1.02 13.99 2.94
N SER A 19 -1.24 14.90 3.88
CA SER A 19 -0.25 15.94 4.23
C SER A 19 1.06 15.30 4.70
N SER A 20 1.02 14.24 5.49
CA SER A 20 2.21 13.50 5.92
C SER A 20 2.98 12.86 4.75
N PHE A 21 2.28 12.47 3.68
CA PHE A 21 2.89 11.95 2.46
C PHE A 21 3.68 13.02 1.71
N THR A 22 3.21 14.27 1.72
CA THR A 22 3.92 15.39 1.09
C THR A 22 5.24 15.70 1.80
N GLU A 23 5.36 15.47 3.09
CA GLU A 23 6.60 15.64 3.85
C GLU A 23 7.70 14.65 3.43
N VAL A 24 7.28 13.45 2.99
CA VAL A 24 8.19 12.46 2.42
C VAL A 24 8.54 12.84 0.98
N ALA A 25 7.53 13.20 0.18
CA ALA A 25 7.73 13.60 -1.22
C ALA A 25 8.67 14.81 -1.36
N GLU A 26 8.54 15.82 -0.49
CA GLU A 26 9.41 17.02 -0.48
C GLU A 26 10.91 16.66 -0.38
N LYS A 27 11.23 15.59 0.34
CA LYS A 27 12.61 15.13 0.56
C LYS A 27 13.09 14.12 -0.49
N SER A 28 12.20 13.66 -1.37
CA SER A 28 12.51 12.65 -2.37
C SER A 28 13.07 13.28 -3.64
N LEU A 29 14.26 12.82 -4.07
CA LEU A 29 14.86 13.23 -5.36
C LEU A 29 14.09 12.72 -6.58
N HIS A 30 13.19 11.77 -6.39
CA HIS A 30 12.47 11.08 -7.46
C HIS A 30 10.97 11.44 -7.50
N ALA A 31 10.48 12.21 -6.52
CA ALA A 31 9.09 12.65 -6.51
C ALA A 31 8.82 13.65 -7.64
N TRP A 32 7.71 13.46 -8.33
CA TRP A 32 7.29 14.35 -9.42
C TRP A 32 6.74 15.69 -8.91
N TYR A 33 6.12 15.65 -7.71
CA TYR A 33 5.55 16.82 -7.03
C TYR A 33 6.14 16.96 -5.62
N PRO A 34 7.42 17.35 -5.47
CA PRO A 34 8.09 17.44 -4.18
C PRO A 34 7.72 18.75 -3.45
N ILE A 35 6.44 18.96 -3.21
CA ILE A 35 5.91 20.19 -2.59
C ILE A 35 5.14 19.79 -1.33
N LYS A 36 5.58 20.30 -0.16
CA LYS A 36 4.84 20.15 1.08
C LYS A 36 3.50 20.90 1.01
N ARG A 37 2.42 20.24 1.44
CA ARG A 37 1.06 20.78 1.47
C ARG A 37 0.43 20.57 2.84
N THR A 38 -0.40 21.52 3.24
CA THR A 38 -1.18 21.40 4.48
C THR A 38 -2.35 20.44 4.29
N ALA A 39 -2.89 19.96 5.41
CA ALA A 39 -4.09 19.11 5.39
C ALA A 39 -5.28 19.81 4.72
N GLU A 40 -5.44 21.10 4.96
CA GLU A 40 -6.51 21.93 4.37
C GLU A 40 -6.37 22.08 2.85
N GLU A 41 -5.14 22.33 2.35
CA GLU A 41 -4.87 22.41 0.91
C GLU A 41 -5.20 21.09 0.19
N ILE A 42 -5.06 19.96 0.87
CA ILE A 42 -5.38 18.64 0.31
C ILE A 42 -6.86 18.32 0.44
N ALA A 43 -7.47 18.62 1.60
CA ALA A 43 -8.85 18.26 1.90
C ALA A 43 -9.85 19.01 1.03
N TYR A 44 -9.64 20.30 0.82
CA TYR A 44 -10.64 21.14 0.19
C TYR A 44 -10.28 21.52 -1.26
N SER A 45 -11.34 21.69 -2.05
CA SER A 45 -11.18 22.05 -3.46
C SER A 45 -10.74 23.51 -3.63
N SER A 46 -9.83 23.74 -4.58
CA SER A 46 -9.34 25.07 -5.00
C SER A 46 -9.13 25.10 -6.51
N ALA A 47 -8.63 26.20 -7.03
CA ALA A 47 -8.29 26.34 -8.45
C ALA A 47 -7.26 25.29 -8.91
N GLU A 48 -6.27 24.99 -8.06
CA GLU A 48 -5.24 23.97 -8.34
C GLU A 48 -5.63 22.56 -7.87
N ASN A 49 -6.52 22.46 -6.90
CA ASN A 49 -6.98 21.22 -6.29
C ASN A 49 -8.46 20.97 -6.54
N ARG A 50 -8.86 20.86 -7.81
CA ARG A 50 -10.26 20.60 -8.17
C ARG A 50 -10.79 19.29 -7.61
N LEU A 51 -12.09 19.20 -7.40
CA LEU A 51 -12.75 17.93 -7.13
C LEU A 51 -12.62 17.00 -8.35
N VAL A 52 -12.28 15.73 -8.12
CA VAL A 52 -12.19 14.68 -9.15
C VAL A 52 -13.40 13.76 -9.08
N ALA A 53 -13.61 13.15 -7.95
CA ALA A 53 -14.79 12.33 -7.65
C ALA A 53 -15.06 12.48 -6.15
N TRP A 54 -16.19 13.06 -5.81
CA TRP A 54 -16.53 13.32 -4.42
C TRP A 54 -16.38 12.07 -3.53
N PRO A 55 -15.73 12.17 -2.36
CA PRO A 55 -15.18 13.36 -1.70
C PRO A 55 -13.72 13.70 -2.09
N TYR A 56 -13.13 13.04 -3.08
CA TYR A 56 -11.71 13.13 -3.40
C TYR A 56 -11.37 14.34 -4.30
N THR A 57 -10.47 15.16 -3.80
CA THR A 57 -9.82 16.21 -4.57
C THR A 57 -8.69 15.64 -5.44
N LYS A 58 -8.15 16.45 -6.35
CA LYS A 58 -7.02 16.07 -7.21
C LYS A 58 -5.82 15.57 -6.39
N TYR A 59 -5.50 16.21 -5.26
CA TYR A 59 -4.36 15.85 -4.41
C TYR A 59 -4.60 14.57 -3.59
N MET A 60 -5.82 14.04 -3.59
CA MET A 60 -6.16 12.75 -3.01
C MET A 60 -6.15 11.60 -4.03
N ASN A 61 -5.83 11.87 -5.29
CA ASN A 61 -5.81 10.88 -6.36
C ASN A 61 -4.41 10.64 -6.90
N ALA A 62 -4.15 9.41 -7.35
CA ALA A 62 -2.91 9.08 -8.03
C ALA A 62 -2.67 10.00 -9.23
N MET A 63 -1.49 10.60 -9.29
CA MET A 63 -1.09 11.46 -10.39
C MET A 63 -0.43 10.61 -11.48
N ASN A 64 -1.18 10.34 -12.54
CA ASN A 64 -0.76 9.42 -13.61
C ASN A 64 -0.21 10.11 -14.87
N GLN A 65 -0.26 11.44 -14.94
CA GLN A 65 0.34 12.22 -16.03
C GLN A 65 1.80 12.54 -15.69
N ILE A 66 2.63 11.51 -15.65
CA ILE A 66 4.03 11.57 -15.25
C ILE A 66 4.90 10.71 -16.17
N ASN A 67 6.20 10.92 -16.13
CA ASN A 67 7.19 10.13 -16.84
C ASN A 67 8.24 9.63 -15.85
N GLN A 68 8.01 8.44 -15.31
CA GLN A 68 8.87 7.78 -14.32
C GLN A 68 9.12 6.33 -14.69
N GLY A 69 10.28 5.83 -14.32
CA GLY A 69 10.64 4.41 -14.43
C GLY A 69 11.50 3.99 -13.27
N ALA A 70 11.39 2.73 -12.88
CA ALA A 70 12.25 2.10 -11.89
C ALA A 70 12.57 0.68 -12.33
N ALA A 71 13.70 0.16 -11.87
CA ALA A 71 14.14 -1.20 -12.12
C ALA A 71 14.85 -1.76 -10.88
N ILE A 72 14.66 -3.05 -10.65
CA ILE A 72 15.41 -3.82 -9.64
C ILE A 72 16.05 -5.03 -10.31
N ILE A 73 17.18 -5.48 -9.77
CA ILE A 73 17.86 -6.68 -10.25
C ILE A 73 17.59 -7.81 -9.25
N LEU A 74 16.98 -8.88 -9.73
CA LEU A 74 16.73 -10.10 -8.96
C LEU A 74 17.70 -11.20 -9.41
N MET A 75 18.37 -11.82 -8.46
CA MET A 75 19.25 -12.96 -8.73
C MET A 75 19.45 -13.80 -7.47
N SER A 76 19.97 -15.02 -7.63
CA SER A 76 20.39 -15.81 -6.47
C SER A 76 21.64 -15.20 -5.81
N GLU A 77 21.75 -15.36 -4.49
CA GLU A 77 22.92 -14.92 -3.73
C GLU A 77 24.23 -15.48 -4.33
N THR A 78 24.22 -16.76 -4.69
CA THR A 78 25.37 -17.41 -5.34
C THR A 78 25.79 -16.69 -6.63
N ARG A 79 24.81 -16.26 -7.46
CA ARG A 79 25.10 -15.53 -8.70
C ARG A 79 25.65 -14.14 -8.40
N ALA A 80 25.09 -13.43 -7.43
CA ALA A 80 25.55 -12.12 -7.02
C ALA A 80 27.02 -12.15 -6.55
N LEU A 81 27.36 -13.11 -5.72
CA LEU A 81 28.73 -13.31 -5.23
C LEU A 81 29.72 -13.64 -6.34
N ARG A 82 29.32 -14.50 -7.31
CA ARG A 82 30.17 -14.80 -8.48
C ARG A 82 30.41 -13.58 -9.37
N LEU A 83 29.50 -12.62 -9.37
CA LEU A 83 29.65 -11.34 -10.09
C LEU A 83 30.43 -10.29 -9.29
N GLY A 84 30.90 -10.61 -8.09
CA GLY A 84 31.63 -9.70 -7.23
C GLY A 84 30.76 -8.60 -6.62
N ILE A 85 29.44 -8.78 -6.56
CA ILE A 85 28.56 -7.81 -5.92
C ILE A 85 28.75 -7.92 -4.40
N ASP A 86 29.00 -6.79 -3.78
CA ASP A 86 29.23 -6.73 -2.34
C ASP A 86 27.96 -7.04 -1.55
N ARG A 87 28.11 -7.82 -0.46
CA ARG A 87 27.00 -8.27 0.39
C ARG A 87 26.22 -7.12 1.01
N HIS A 88 26.84 -5.99 1.31
CA HIS A 88 26.13 -4.82 1.86
C HIS A 88 25.07 -4.22 0.92
N LYS A 89 25.11 -4.59 -0.38
CA LYS A 89 24.11 -4.21 -1.38
C LYS A 89 22.92 -5.16 -1.43
N PHE A 90 23.01 -6.31 -0.79
CA PHE A 90 21.95 -7.33 -0.88
C PHE A 90 20.73 -6.91 -0.06
N ILE A 91 19.57 -7.17 -0.64
CA ILE A 91 18.29 -7.09 0.04
C ILE A 91 17.62 -8.44 -0.11
N TYR A 92 17.16 -8.97 0.98
CA TYR A 92 16.50 -10.27 1.05
C TYR A 92 14.99 -10.12 1.22
N LEU A 93 14.24 -10.98 0.57
CA LEU A 93 12.80 -11.08 0.74
C LEU A 93 12.50 -11.95 1.96
N HIS A 94 11.77 -11.41 2.93
CA HIS A 94 11.39 -12.07 4.17
C HIS A 94 9.96 -12.57 4.21
N GLY A 95 9.08 -12.04 3.40
CA GLY A 95 7.70 -12.45 3.26
C GLY A 95 7.11 -11.92 1.97
N ALA A 96 6.17 -12.65 1.39
CA ALA A 96 5.36 -12.18 0.27
C ALA A 96 4.00 -12.88 0.28
N ALA A 97 2.95 -12.13 -0.03
CA ALA A 97 1.60 -12.64 -0.17
C ALA A 97 0.86 -11.89 -1.28
N ASP A 98 -0.02 -12.60 -1.97
CA ASP A 98 -0.95 -12.03 -2.94
C ASP A 98 -2.34 -12.58 -2.69
N THR A 99 -3.36 -11.75 -2.87
CA THR A 99 -4.76 -12.14 -2.73
C THR A 99 -5.62 -11.44 -3.77
N ILE A 100 -6.76 -12.06 -4.05
CA ILE A 100 -7.80 -11.51 -4.93
C ILE A 100 -9.07 -11.35 -4.12
N GLU A 101 -9.64 -10.16 -4.14
CA GLU A 101 -10.90 -9.85 -3.48
C GLU A 101 -12.09 -10.34 -4.31
N LYS A 102 -13.21 -10.56 -3.68
CA LYS A 102 -14.47 -10.80 -4.36
C LYS A 102 -14.81 -9.69 -5.37
N PRO A 103 -15.50 -9.99 -6.47
CA PRO A 103 -16.04 -8.96 -7.37
C PRO A 103 -16.88 -7.94 -6.61
N LEU A 104 -16.85 -6.67 -7.03
CA LEU A 104 -17.62 -5.60 -6.38
C LEU A 104 -19.10 -5.93 -6.20
N SER A 105 -19.72 -6.56 -7.20
CA SER A 105 -21.12 -6.93 -7.18
C SER A 105 -21.49 -8.00 -6.15
N THR A 106 -20.52 -8.75 -5.63
CA THR A 106 -20.78 -9.85 -4.69
C THR A 106 -20.20 -9.61 -3.31
N ARG A 107 -19.57 -8.43 -3.07
CA ARG A 107 -19.04 -8.07 -1.75
C ARG A 107 -20.15 -7.79 -0.76
N SER A 108 -19.99 -8.31 0.44
CA SER A 108 -20.92 -8.09 1.55
C SER A 108 -20.79 -6.72 2.22
N ASN A 109 -19.64 -6.07 2.07
CA ASN A 109 -19.40 -4.73 2.60
C ASN A 109 -18.32 -4.00 1.78
N PHE A 110 -18.20 -2.68 2.02
CA PHE A 110 -17.23 -1.79 1.35
C PHE A 110 -16.42 -0.98 2.35
N HIS A 111 -16.44 -1.32 3.62
CA HIS A 111 -15.67 -0.66 4.68
C HIS A 111 -14.47 -1.47 5.15
N SER A 112 -14.32 -2.72 4.72
CA SER A 112 -13.18 -3.58 5.00
C SER A 112 -12.81 -4.43 3.78
N SER A 113 -11.63 -5.04 3.77
CA SER A 113 -11.18 -5.96 2.73
C SER A 113 -10.63 -7.23 3.38
N GLU A 114 -11.37 -8.33 3.22
CA GLU A 114 -10.92 -9.64 3.72
C GLU A 114 -9.67 -10.11 2.98
N ALA A 115 -9.59 -9.85 1.68
CA ALA A 115 -8.40 -10.17 0.89
C ALA A 115 -7.14 -9.44 1.43
N MET A 116 -7.28 -8.17 1.80
CA MET A 116 -6.16 -7.42 2.36
C MET A 116 -5.79 -7.91 3.77
N ARG A 117 -6.78 -8.31 4.59
CA ARG A 117 -6.55 -8.92 5.91
C ARG A 117 -5.78 -10.24 5.79
N VAL A 118 -6.23 -11.12 4.91
CA VAL A 118 -5.55 -12.41 4.65
C VAL A 118 -4.14 -12.18 4.11
N MET A 119 -3.93 -11.23 3.20
CA MET A 119 -2.61 -10.85 2.70
C MET A 119 -1.70 -10.36 3.84
N ALA A 120 -2.22 -9.50 4.72
CA ALA A 120 -1.46 -8.97 5.85
C ALA A 120 -1.04 -10.07 6.84
N GLU A 121 -1.88 -11.06 7.08
CA GLU A 121 -1.52 -12.22 7.89
C GLU A 121 -0.47 -13.10 7.19
N GLN A 122 -0.66 -13.36 5.90
CA GLN A 122 0.19 -14.28 5.15
C GLN A 122 1.60 -13.73 4.86
N VAL A 123 1.75 -12.42 4.72
CA VAL A 123 3.08 -11.83 4.48
C VAL A 123 4.03 -12.02 5.66
N PHE A 124 3.49 -12.18 6.89
CA PHE A 124 4.26 -12.50 8.10
C PHE A 124 4.32 -14.01 8.40
N PHE A 125 3.55 -14.81 7.69
CA PHE A 125 3.43 -16.24 7.98
C PHE A 125 4.77 -16.98 7.81
N GLY A 126 5.06 -17.87 8.76
CA GLY A 126 6.28 -18.68 8.76
C GLY A 126 7.56 -17.90 9.10
N GLY A 127 7.45 -16.70 9.66
CA GLY A 127 8.55 -15.93 10.23
C GLY A 127 8.25 -15.48 11.66
N ASP A 128 9.29 -15.11 12.39
CA ASP A 128 9.18 -14.54 13.75
C ASP A 128 8.91 -13.02 13.71
N LEU A 129 8.46 -12.50 12.54
CA LEU A 129 8.21 -11.08 12.31
C LEU A 129 6.74 -10.74 12.51
N SER A 130 6.53 -9.52 12.96
CA SER A 130 5.23 -8.87 13.11
C SER A 130 5.29 -7.43 12.61
N MET A 131 4.17 -6.74 12.55
CA MET A 131 4.14 -5.32 12.19
C MET A 131 4.97 -4.41 13.11
N ARG A 132 5.28 -4.87 14.34
CA ARG A 132 6.14 -4.14 15.29
C ARG A 132 7.59 -4.11 14.88
N ASP A 133 8.05 -5.10 14.09
CA ASP A 133 9.43 -5.22 13.62
C ASP A 133 9.67 -4.38 12.35
N ILE A 134 8.61 -3.93 11.70
CA ILE A 134 8.69 -3.13 10.47
C ILE A 134 9.11 -1.70 10.82
N SER A 135 10.24 -1.25 10.29
CA SER A 135 10.75 0.11 10.46
C SER A 135 10.26 1.07 9.39
N PHE A 136 10.06 0.58 8.17
CA PHE A 136 9.66 1.37 7.00
C PHE A 136 8.43 0.78 6.34
N ILE A 137 7.50 1.63 5.94
CA ILE A 137 6.24 1.24 5.33
C ILE A 137 6.08 2.01 4.01
N ASP A 138 5.58 1.34 2.97
CA ASP A 138 5.03 1.98 1.79
C ASP A 138 3.68 1.32 1.45
N PHE A 139 2.60 1.92 1.93
CA PHE A 139 1.26 1.51 1.55
C PHE A 139 0.88 2.09 0.21
N TYR A 140 0.32 1.28 -0.65
CA TYR A 140 -0.16 1.71 -1.96
C TYR A 140 -1.28 2.75 -1.81
N SER A 141 -1.06 3.94 -2.31
CA SER A 141 -1.82 5.14 -1.98
C SER A 141 -2.51 5.78 -3.18
N CYS A 142 -3.21 4.96 -3.99
CA CYS A 142 -4.01 5.50 -5.10
C CYS A 142 -5.10 6.47 -4.63
N PHE A 143 -5.66 6.24 -3.44
CA PHE A 143 -6.64 7.06 -2.74
C PHE A 143 -6.37 6.98 -1.23
N PRO A 144 -6.84 7.94 -0.41
CA PRO A 144 -6.75 7.84 1.05
C PRO A 144 -7.35 6.56 1.61
N SER A 145 -8.52 6.14 1.13
CA SER A 145 -9.17 4.90 1.58
C SER A 145 -8.31 3.65 1.38
N ALA A 146 -7.49 3.59 0.32
CA ALA A 146 -6.59 2.46 0.12
C ALA A 146 -5.54 2.36 1.24
N VAL A 147 -5.05 3.50 1.74
CA VAL A 147 -4.12 3.56 2.88
C VAL A 147 -4.84 3.22 4.18
N GLU A 148 -6.07 3.70 4.37
CA GLU A 148 -6.89 3.41 5.56
C GLU A 148 -7.20 1.91 5.67
N PHE A 149 -7.58 1.26 4.58
CA PHE A 149 -7.75 -0.20 4.52
C PHE A 149 -6.45 -0.95 4.84
N ALA A 150 -5.32 -0.49 4.31
CA ALA A 150 -4.03 -1.11 4.62
C ALA A 150 -3.67 -0.93 6.10
N ARG A 151 -3.88 0.27 6.66
CA ARG A 151 -3.68 0.51 8.11
C ARG A 151 -4.48 -0.44 8.97
N GLU A 152 -5.76 -0.60 8.67
CA GLU A 152 -6.65 -1.51 9.38
C GLU A 152 -6.18 -2.96 9.25
N ALA A 153 -5.95 -3.43 8.03
CA ALA A 153 -5.54 -4.81 7.76
C ALA A 153 -4.21 -5.19 8.42
N PHE A 154 -3.25 -4.26 8.49
CA PHE A 154 -1.95 -4.46 9.13
C PHE A 154 -1.94 -4.08 10.63
N GLY A 155 -3.05 -3.62 11.19
CA GLY A 155 -3.15 -3.22 12.59
C GLY A 155 -2.25 -2.03 12.95
N VAL A 156 -2.04 -1.08 12.03
CA VAL A 156 -1.26 0.13 12.27
C VAL A 156 -2.16 1.18 12.91
N ALA A 157 -1.81 1.60 14.12
CA ALA A 157 -2.60 2.56 14.89
C ALA A 157 -2.69 3.94 14.19
N PRO A 158 -3.78 4.70 14.39
CA PRO A 158 -3.92 6.04 13.82
C PRO A 158 -2.80 7.02 14.21
N ASP A 159 -2.23 6.85 15.38
CA ASP A 159 -1.15 7.65 15.97
C ASP A 159 0.24 7.01 15.82
N ASP A 160 0.37 5.97 15.00
CA ASP A 160 1.67 5.35 14.71
C ASP A 160 2.62 6.42 14.13
N PRO A 161 3.81 6.61 14.73
CA PRO A 161 4.73 7.67 14.32
C PRO A 161 5.45 7.39 13.00
N ARG A 162 5.36 6.15 12.47
CA ARG A 162 6.03 5.79 11.23
C ARG A 162 5.33 6.41 10.03
N PRO A 163 6.06 7.06 9.09
CA PRO A 163 5.48 7.41 7.81
C PRO A 163 4.92 6.17 7.10
N LEU A 164 3.74 6.30 6.51
CA LEU A 164 3.08 5.22 5.78
C LEU A 164 3.53 5.13 4.30
N THR A 165 4.56 5.87 3.94
CA THR A 165 5.20 5.85 2.62
C THR A 165 6.68 6.15 2.74
N VAL A 166 7.49 5.57 1.85
CA VAL A 166 8.92 5.91 1.67
C VAL A 166 9.15 6.74 0.40
N THR A 167 8.14 6.83 -0.46
CA THR A 167 8.21 7.56 -1.74
C THR A 167 7.56 8.94 -1.68
N GLY A 168 6.51 9.10 -0.88
CA GLY A 168 5.57 10.21 -0.89
C GLY A 168 4.21 9.85 -1.50
N GLY A 169 4.02 8.59 -1.94
CA GLY A 169 2.75 8.07 -2.44
C GLY A 169 2.40 8.48 -3.87
N LEU A 170 1.42 7.79 -4.45
CA LEU A 170 1.03 7.97 -5.85
C LEU A 170 0.59 9.41 -6.21
N PRO A 171 -0.01 10.21 -5.32
CA PRO A 171 -0.37 11.59 -5.66
C PRO A 171 0.82 12.53 -5.78
N PHE A 172 1.90 12.30 -5.01
CA PHE A 172 3.01 13.27 -4.90
C PHE A 172 4.32 12.73 -5.48
N HIS A 173 4.64 11.46 -5.22
CA HIS A 173 5.75 10.80 -5.93
C HIS A 173 5.45 10.68 -7.41
N GLY A 174 4.23 10.30 -7.75
CA GLY A 174 3.75 10.02 -9.09
C GLY A 174 3.22 8.59 -9.22
N GLY A 175 2.07 8.46 -9.86
CA GLY A 175 1.39 7.18 -10.06
C GLY A 175 1.73 6.58 -11.43
N ALA A 176 2.92 5.99 -11.57
CA ALA A 176 3.44 5.43 -12.83
C ALA A 176 2.75 4.12 -13.27
N GLY A 177 1.44 3.97 -13.04
CA GLY A 177 0.69 2.77 -13.36
C GLY A 177 1.29 1.55 -12.64
N ASN A 178 1.48 0.45 -13.35
CA ASN A 178 2.06 -0.77 -12.78
C ASN A 178 3.52 -0.62 -12.31
N ASN A 179 4.21 0.45 -12.70
CA ASN A 179 5.60 0.67 -12.30
C ASN A 179 5.74 1.33 -10.92
N TYR A 180 4.67 1.90 -10.35
CA TYR A 180 4.77 2.59 -9.05
C TYR A 180 5.36 1.69 -7.96
N VAL A 181 4.92 0.45 -7.85
CA VAL A 181 5.43 -0.48 -6.83
C VAL A 181 6.92 -0.76 -7.00
N MET A 182 7.43 -0.74 -8.25
CA MET A 182 8.86 -0.85 -8.50
C MET A 182 9.63 0.37 -7.96
N ASN A 183 9.05 1.59 -8.05
CA ASN A 183 9.59 2.79 -7.42
C ASN A 183 9.58 2.66 -5.87
N SER A 184 8.49 2.13 -5.30
CA SER A 184 8.39 1.86 -3.86
C SER A 184 9.47 0.90 -3.39
N ILE A 185 9.68 -0.23 -4.10
CA ILE A 185 10.69 -1.22 -3.74
C ILE A 185 12.10 -0.60 -3.89
N ALA A 186 12.37 0.14 -4.94
CA ALA A 186 13.67 0.81 -5.14
C ALA A 186 13.97 1.81 -4.00
N SER A 187 13.01 2.66 -3.65
CA SER A 187 13.13 3.60 -2.53
C SER A 187 13.27 2.88 -1.19
N MET A 188 12.55 1.77 -0.99
CA MET A 188 12.66 0.93 0.20
C MET A 188 14.06 0.32 0.32
N ILE A 189 14.64 -0.15 -0.79
CA ILE A 189 16.00 -0.69 -0.84
C ILE A 189 17.02 0.35 -0.35
N ASP A 190 16.88 1.60 -0.77
CA ASP A 190 17.77 2.68 -0.34
C ASP A 190 17.64 2.94 1.17
N ARG A 191 16.40 3.02 1.68
CA ARG A 191 16.15 3.16 3.14
C ARG A 191 16.73 2.01 3.97
N LEU A 192 16.60 0.79 3.48
CA LEU A 192 17.13 -0.39 4.18
C LEU A 192 18.68 -0.42 4.16
N ARG A 193 19.31 0.10 3.10
CA ARG A 193 20.78 0.25 3.03
C ARG A 193 21.29 1.38 3.93
N GLU A 194 20.51 2.47 4.08
CA GLU A 194 20.81 3.55 5.03
C GLU A 194 20.69 3.10 6.48
N LYS A 195 19.75 2.17 6.77
CA LYS A 195 19.53 1.60 8.10
C LYS A 195 19.55 0.07 8.03
N PRO A 196 20.76 -0.54 7.98
CA PRO A 196 20.88 -2.00 7.97
C PRO A 196 20.15 -2.69 9.13
N GLU A 197 19.82 -3.97 8.94
CA GLU A 197 19.10 -4.81 9.91
C GLU A 197 17.65 -4.38 10.20
N SER A 198 17.16 -3.34 9.54
CA SER A 198 15.75 -2.96 9.61
C SER A 198 14.91 -3.74 8.59
N PHE A 199 13.58 -3.76 8.81
CA PHE A 199 12.62 -4.37 7.91
C PHE A 199 11.72 -3.31 7.28
N GLY A 200 11.41 -3.50 6.00
CA GLY A 200 10.51 -2.65 5.24
C GLY A 200 9.37 -3.43 4.62
N LEU A 201 8.17 -2.87 4.66
CA LEU A 201 6.96 -3.43 4.08
C LEU A 201 6.51 -2.57 2.90
N VAL A 202 6.29 -3.19 1.76
CA VAL A 202 5.70 -2.56 0.56
C VAL A 202 4.42 -3.28 0.21
N THR A 203 3.34 -2.54 -0.07
CA THR A 203 2.08 -3.10 -0.55
C THR A 203 1.76 -2.66 -1.98
N ALA A 204 0.89 -3.40 -2.64
CA ALA A 204 0.38 -3.12 -3.97
C ALA A 204 -1.12 -3.38 -4.04
N ASN A 205 -1.83 -2.55 -4.81
CA ASN A 205 -3.23 -2.75 -5.15
C ASN A 205 -3.41 -2.70 -6.67
N GLY A 206 -4.43 -3.38 -7.17
CA GLY A 206 -4.79 -3.33 -8.59
C GLY A 206 -6.28 -3.62 -8.82
N GLY A 207 -6.74 -3.32 -10.04
CA GLY A 207 -8.15 -3.41 -10.37
C GLY A 207 -8.99 -2.49 -9.49
N TYR A 208 -10.26 -2.61 -9.42
CA TYR A 208 -11.12 -1.82 -8.53
C TYR A 208 -10.96 -2.23 -7.05
N PHE A 209 -9.71 -2.09 -6.51
CA PHE A 209 -9.34 -2.56 -5.19
C PHE A 209 -9.64 -4.07 -4.99
N SER A 210 -9.32 -4.86 -6.01
CA SER A 210 -9.66 -6.28 -6.08
C SER A 210 -8.44 -7.21 -6.12
N LYS A 211 -7.22 -6.66 -6.20
CA LYS A 211 -5.97 -7.42 -6.20
C LYS A 211 -5.01 -6.77 -5.22
N HIS A 212 -4.41 -7.57 -4.37
CA HIS A 212 -3.49 -7.08 -3.34
C HIS A 212 -2.22 -7.92 -3.33
N SER A 213 -1.10 -7.27 -3.08
CA SER A 213 0.20 -7.93 -2.84
C SER A 213 0.95 -7.20 -1.75
N ALA A 214 1.78 -7.93 -1.00
CA ALA A 214 2.71 -7.36 -0.04
C ALA A 214 4.05 -8.08 -0.06
N GLY A 215 5.13 -7.35 0.24
CA GLY A 215 6.47 -7.91 0.40
C GLY A 215 7.21 -7.29 1.57
N ILE A 216 7.95 -8.11 2.33
CA ILE A 216 8.82 -7.66 3.43
C ILE A 216 10.27 -7.83 3.00
N TYR A 217 11.05 -6.79 3.16
CA TYR A 217 12.44 -6.68 2.71
C TYR A 217 13.37 -6.32 3.86
N SER A 218 14.63 -6.82 3.83
CA SER A 218 15.68 -6.45 4.79
C SER A 218 17.08 -6.67 4.19
N THR A 219 18.08 -6.00 4.73
CA THR A 219 19.50 -6.33 4.50
C THR A 219 19.92 -7.60 5.24
N THR A 220 19.18 -8.00 6.28
CA THR A 220 19.45 -9.21 7.04
C THR A 220 19.09 -10.44 6.22
N ARG A 221 20.02 -11.40 6.13
CA ARG A 221 19.74 -12.69 5.51
C ARG A 221 18.75 -13.49 6.37
N ARG A 222 17.77 -14.09 5.73
CA ARG A 222 16.82 -14.95 6.44
C ARG A 222 17.36 -16.36 6.57
N GLU A 223 17.35 -16.88 7.81
CA GLU A 223 17.68 -18.26 8.12
C GLU A 223 16.56 -18.89 8.97
N PRO A 224 16.05 -20.07 8.66
CA PRO A 224 16.27 -20.79 7.39
C PRO A 224 15.69 -20.05 6.19
N SER A 225 16.08 -20.47 4.98
CA SER A 225 15.56 -19.87 3.75
C SER A 225 14.03 -19.91 3.73
N TRP A 226 13.41 -18.77 3.45
CA TRP A 226 11.97 -18.66 3.36
C TRP A 226 11.43 -19.33 2.09
N SER A 227 10.30 -19.99 2.22
CA SER A 227 9.51 -20.47 1.09
C SER A 227 8.12 -19.83 1.15
N ARG A 228 7.69 -19.30 0.02
CA ARG A 228 6.37 -18.70 -0.09
C ARG A 228 5.28 -19.77 0.02
N THR A 229 4.26 -19.51 0.85
CA THR A 229 3.03 -20.30 0.82
C THR A 229 2.33 -20.09 -0.52
N PRO A 230 1.96 -21.14 -1.28
CA PRO A 230 1.20 -20.97 -2.50
C PRO A 230 -0.10 -20.20 -2.25
N PRO A 231 -0.41 -19.15 -3.04
CA PRO A 231 -1.59 -18.31 -2.83
C PRO A 231 -2.91 -19.05 -2.77
N GLU A 232 -3.03 -20.13 -3.53
CA GLU A 232 -4.24 -20.98 -3.59
C GLU A 232 -4.63 -21.54 -2.23
N LYS A 233 -3.66 -21.71 -1.31
CA LYS A 233 -3.93 -22.27 0.02
C LYS A 233 -4.69 -21.31 0.94
N TYR A 234 -4.41 -20.02 0.85
CA TYR A 234 -5.05 -19.02 1.70
C TYR A 234 -6.12 -18.21 0.95
N GLN A 235 -6.11 -18.20 -0.38
CA GLN A 235 -7.16 -17.59 -1.19
C GLN A 235 -8.54 -18.24 -0.91
N THR A 236 -8.57 -19.52 -0.60
CA THR A 236 -9.79 -20.25 -0.25
C THR A 236 -10.58 -19.60 0.90
N VAL A 237 -9.91 -18.92 1.83
CA VAL A 237 -10.59 -18.19 2.94
C VAL A 237 -11.49 -17.09 2.37
N ILE A 238 -11.03 -16.40 1.33
CA ILE A 238 -11.76 -15.32 0.67
C ILE A 238 -12.86 -15.90 -0.23
N ASP A 239 -12.53 -16.95 -0.97
CA ASP A 239 -13.44 -17.59 -1.93
C ASP A 239 -14.66 -18.22 -1.26
N LEU A 240 -14.51 -18.70 -0.01
CA LEU A 240 -15.59 -19.28 0.79
C LEU A 240 -16.53 -18.26 1.43
N ILE A 241 -16.23 -16.96 1.38
CA ILE A 241 -17.17 -15.93 1.85
C ILE A 241 -18.41 -15.99 0.98
N PRO A 242 -19.61 -16.07 1.57
CA PRO A 242 -20.85 -16.08 0.79
C PRO A 242 -20.99 -14.85 -0.12
N ASP A 243 -21.41 -15.07 -1.35
CA ASP A 243 -21.74 -13.98 -2.25
C ASP A 243 -23.05 -13.30 -1.80
N VAL A 244 -23.12 -11.97 -1.95
CA VAL A 244 -24.38 -11.24 -1.79
C VAL A 244 -25.26 -11.56 -2.99
N SER A 245 -26.47 -12.01 -2.74
CA SER A 245 -27.46 -12.17 -3.81
C SER A 245 -27.97 -10.80 -4.26
N PHE A 246 -28.04 -10.59 -5.55
CA PHE A 246 -28.60 -9.38 -6.14
C PHE A 246 -29.72 -9.72 -7.12
N THR A 247 -30.58 -8.76 -7.39
CA THR A 247 -31.65 -8.89 -8.36
C THR A 247 -31.57 -7.81 -9.42
N GLU A 248 -31.79 -8.21 -10.67
CA GLU A 248 -31.90 -7.26 -11.79
C GLU A 248 -33.27 -6.55 -11.83
N ASN A 249 -34.28 -7.11 -11.12
CA ASN A 249 -35.64 -6.57 -11.06
C ASN A 249 -36.03 -6.27 -9.60
N PRO A 250 -35.45 -5.23 -8.99
CA PRO A 250 -35.76 -4.87 -7.61
C PRO A 250 -37.20 -4.37 -7.49
N SER A 251 -37.90 -4.75 -6.41
CA SER A 251 -39.25 -4.29 -6.06
C SER A 251 -39.31 -3.99 -4.57
N GLY A 252 -40.07 -2.97 -4.18
CA GLY A 252 -40.22 -2.55 -2.78
C GLY A 252 -39.27 -1.45 -2.39
N GLU A 253 -39.11 -1.23 -1.07
CA GLU A 253 -38.21 -0.25 -0.50
C GLU A 253 -36.79 -0.78 -0.48
N ALA A 254 -35.82 0.11 -0.70
CA ALA A 254 -34.39 -0.19 -0.61
C ALA A 254 -33.75 0.77 0.39
N VAL A 255 -32.73 0.26 1.10
CA VAL A 255 -31.87 1.06 1.97
C VAL A 255 -30.53 1.23 1.28
N VAL A 256 -30.05 2.47 1.22
CA VAL A 256 -28.73 2.84 0.67
C VAL A 256 -27.73 3.06 1.79
#